data_ff39f840be29c16da19156dd897f2f1e
#
_entry.id   ff39f840be29c16da19156dd897f2f1e
#
_cell.length_a   1.000
_cell.length_b   1.000
_cell.length_c   1.000
_cell.angle_alpha   90.00
_cell.angle_beta   90.00
_cell.angle_gamma   90.00
#
_symmetry.space_group_name_H-M   'P 1'
#
loop_
_entity.id
_entity.type
_entity.pdbx_description
1 polymer ?
#
loop_
_entity_poly.entity_id
_entity_poly.type
_entity_poly.pdbx_seq_one_letter_code
_entity_poly.pdbx_strand_id
1 'polypeptide(L)'
;MNLPAKYRVLVITLSDRAHRGEYEDLSGPAIRQRIEEFMKSEGWEFSIDLALIPDDTAELEKLVKSASPVYDLIFTTGGTGIGPRDITVEIVRPLLSKEIPGIMEYIRVKYGAEKPNALLSRGIAGITGKSLIYTLPGSVKAVDEYMTEILRTLKHTLLMFHGIDSHLKNQ
;
A
#
# COMPACT_ATOMS: atom_id res chain seq x y z
N MET A 1 -3.17 -23.07 9.16
CA MET A 1 -3.25 -21.66 9.61
C MET A 1 -4.56 -21.08 9.12
N ASN A 2 -5.15 -20.15 9.85
CA ASN A 2 -6.42 -19.53 9.49
C ASN A 2 -6.21 -18.07 9.13
N LEU A 3 -7.06 -17.52 8.26
CA LEU A 3 -7.12 -16.08 8.02
C LEU A 3 -7.51 -15.34 9.31
N PRO A 4 -7.12 -14.07 9.46
CA PRO A 4 -7.61 -13.23 10.56
C PRO A 4 -9.14 -13.22 10.61
N ALA A 5 -9.72 -13.23 11.81
CA ALA A 5 -11.16 -13.06 11.97
C ALA A 5 -11.61 -11.66 11.49
N LYS A 6 -10.72 -10.68 11.61
CA LYS A 6 -10.93 -9.31 11.15
C LYS A 6 -9.59 -8.73 10.66
N TYR A 7 -9.56 -8.27 9.42
CA TYR A 7 -8.40 -7.57 8.87
C TYR A 7 -8.28 -6.14 9.40
N ARG A 8 -7.07 -5.75 9.76
CA ARG A 8 -6.74 -4.38 10.15
C ARG A 8 -5.90 -3.74 9.06
N VAL A 9 -6.37 -2.63 8.53
CA VAL A 9 -5.71 -1.89 7.44
C VAL A 9 -5.33 -0.50 7.91
N LEU A 10 -4.12 -0.06 7.61
CA LEU A 10 -3.67 1.31 7.81
C LEU A 10 -3.35 1.94 6.45
N VAL A 11 -3.89 3.12 6.21
CA VAL A 11 -3.53 3.95 5.05
C VAL A 11 -2.82 5.20 5.56
N ILE A 12 -1.61 5.44 5.07
CA ILE A 12 -0.75 6.57 5.46
C ILE A 12 -0.61 7.50 4.25
N THR A 13 -1.09 8.72 4.37
CA THR A 13 -0.85 9.76 3.38
C THR A 13 0.34 10.61 3.80
N LEU A 14 1.35 10.71 2.94
CA LEU A 14 2.49 11.60 3.11
C LEU A 14 2.29 12.85 2.25
N SER A 15 2.12 13.99 2.89
CA SER A 15 2.00 15.28 2.21
C SER A 15 2.16 16.44 3.19
N ASP A 16 3.22 17.20 3.04
CA ASP A 16 3.42 18.45 3.79
C ASP A 16 2.26 19.42 3.63
N ARG A 17 1.78 19.60 2.39
CA ARG A 17 0.73 20.58 2.09
C ARG A 17 -0.63 20.17 2.63
N ALA A 18 -1.00 18.89 2.48
CA ALA A 18 -2.25 18.39 3.06
C ALA A 18 -2.18 18.42 4.59
N HIS A 19 -1.04 18.05 5.17
CA HIS A 19 -0.84 18.08 6.63
C HIS A 19 -0.96 19.49 7.20
N ARG A 20 -0.52 20.53 6.46
CA ARG A 20 -0.74 21.94 6.84
C ARG A 20 -2.14 22.49 6.51
N GLY A 21 -3.01 21.67 5.93
CA GLY A 21 -4.36 22.09 5.57
C GLY A 21 -4.45 22.97 4.31
N GLU A 22 -3.42 22.99 3.47
CA GLU A 22 -3.40 23.76 2.22
C GLU A 22 -4.34 23.17 1.15
N TYR A 23 -4.60 21.88 1.20
CA TYR A 23 -5.61 21.18 0.42
C TYR A 23 -6.07 19.92 1.14
N GLU A 24 -7.20 19.36 0.70
CA GLU A 24 -7.77 18.12 1.25
C GLU A 24 -7.01 16.89 0.73
N ASP A 25 -6.71 15.93 1.62
CA ASP A 25 -6.22 14.62 1.19
C ASP A 25 -7.32 13.85 0.47
N LEU A 26 -7.12 13.57 -0.79
CA LEU A 26 -8.02 12.76 -1.62
C LEU A 26 -7.46 11.35 -1.89
N SER A 27 -6.15 11.17 -1.77
CA SER A 27 -5.47 9.92 -2.11
C SER A 27 -5.68 8.84 -1.04
N GLY A 28 -5.58 9.18 0.23
CA GLY A 28 -5.85 8.26 1.34
C GLY A 28 -7.29 7.74 1.33
N PRO A 29 -8.31 8.63 1.28
CA PRO A 29 -9.71 8.22 1.12
C PRO A 29 -9.99 7.37 -0.13
N ALA A 30 -9.31 7.63 -1.26
CA ALA A 30 -9.45 6.80 -2.47
C ALA A 30 -8.95 5.36 -2.25
N ILE A 31 -7.80 5.18 -1.59
CA ILE A 31 -7.30 3.84 -1.21
C ILE A 31 -8.31 3.17 -0.28
N ARG A 32 -8.77 3.88 0.75
CA ARG A 32 -9.77 3.36 1.70
C ARG A 32 -10.99 2.82 0.99
N GLN A 33 -11.58 3.59 0.08
CA GLN A 33 -12.77 3.19 -0.66
C GLN A 33 -12.52 1.88 -1.44
N ARG A 34 -11.41 1.79 -2.18
CA ARG A 34 -11.05 0.61 -2.97
C ARG A 34 -10.86 -0.64 -2.09
N ILE A 35 -10.25 -0.50 -0.91
CA ILE A 35 -10.09 -1.60 0.04
C ILE A 35 -11.44 -2.01 0.65
N GLU A 36 -12.29 -1.05 1.03
CA GLU A 36 -13.63 -1.36 1.54
C GLU A 36 -14.46 -2.18 0.54
N GLU A 37 -14.47 -1.76 -0.72
CA GLU A 37 -15.17 -2.49 -1.80
C GLU A 37 -14.63 -3.91 -1.95
N PHE A 38 -13.32 -4.07 -1.95
CA PHE A 38 -12.65 -5.37 -2.05
C PHE A 38 -12.99 -6.27 -0.85
N MET A 39 -12.83 -5.79 0.38
CA MET A 39 -13.10 -6.57 1.59
C MET A 39 -14.56 -7.01 1.66
N LYS A 40 -15.50 -6.13 1.30
CA LYS A 40 -16.93 -6.45 1.21
C LYS A 40 -17.21 -7.53 0.16
N SER A 41 -16.57 -7.46 -1.02
CA SER A 41 -16.75 -8.45 -2.08
C SER A 41 -16.22 -9.84 -1.70
N GLU A 42 -15.20 -9.91 -0.85
CA GLU A 42 -14.66 -11.15 -0.31
C GLU A 42 -15.43 -11.67 0.93
N GLY A 43 -16.37 -10.87 1.47
CA GLY A 43 -17.10 -11.21 2.70
C GLY A 43 -16.22 -11.20 3.96
N TRP A 44 -15.15 -10.41 3.97
CA TRP A 44 -14.21 -10.34 5.08
C TRP A 44 -14.53 -9.19 6.02
N GLU A 45 -14.44 -9.48 7.33
CA GLU A 45 -14.52 -8.42 8.36
C GLU A 45 -13.23 -7.59 8.35
N PHE A 46 -13.37 -6.27 8.48
CA PHE A 46 -12.22 -5.35 8.42
C PHE A 46 -12.42 -4.08 9.24
N SER A 47 -11.31 -3.40 9.52
CA SER A 47 -11.26 -2.00 9.95
C SER A 47 -10.16 -1.28 9.20
N ILE A 48 -10.38 0.00 8.87
CA ILE A 48 -9.41 0.83 8.13
C ILE A 48 -9.19 2.11 8.91
N ASP A 49 -7.94 2.37 9.26
CA ASP A 49 -7.48 3.61 9.89
C ASP A 49 -6.73 4.45 8.84
N LEU A 50 -6.91 5.77 8.91
CA LEU A 50 -6.22 6.75 8.07
C LEU A 50 -5.26 7.56 8.92
N ALA A 51 -4.05 7.77 8.43
CA ALA A 51 -3.07 8.69 9.01
C ALA A 51 -2.57 9.66 7.94
N LEU A 52 -2.55 10.94 8.26
CA LEU A 52 -1.99 11.98 7.41
C LEU A 52 -0.76 12.56 8.13
N ILE A 53 0.40 12.41 7.53
CA ILE A 53 1.68 12.84 8.08
C ILE A 53 2.42 13.77 7.09
N PRO A 54 3.33 14.63 7.57
CA PRO A 54 4.21 15.38 6.69
C PRO A 54 5.21 14.44 5.97
N ASP A 55 5.92 14.97 4.99
CA ASP A 55 7.03 14.27 4.32
C ASP A 55 8.27 14.26 5.25
N ASP A 56 8.15 13.56 6.39
CA ASP A 56 9.16 13.42 7.43
C ASP A 56 9.63 11.98 7.59
N THR A 57 10.94 11.77 7.51
CA THR A 57 11.57 10.45 7.55
C THR A 57 11.39 9.74 8.89
N ALA A 58 11.56 10.45 10.00
CA ALA A 58 11.48 9.88 11.33
C ALA A 58 10.04 9.51 11.70
N GLU A 59 9.09 10.35 11.29
CA GLU A 59 7.67 10.12 11.54
C GLU A 59 7.16 8.90 10.75
N LEU A 60 7.49 8.80 9.45
CA LEU A 60 7.13 7.65 8.63
C LEU A 60 7.75 6.36 9.18
N GLU A 61 9.05 6.37 9.49
CA GLU A 61 9.75 5.18 10.01
C GLU A 61 9.12 4.70 11.32
N LYS A 62 8.89 5.62 12.26
CA LYS A 62 8.25 5.33 13.55
C LYS A 62 6.85 4.74 13.35
N LEU A 63 6.05 5.35 12.46
CA LEU A 63 4.68 4.90 12.21
C LEU A 63 4.66 3.50 11.59
N VAL A 64 5.47 3.23 10.57
CA VAL A 64 5.54 1.90 9.94
C VAL A 64 6.01 0.84 10.94
N LYS A 65 7.05 1.12 11.74
CA LYS A 65 7.55 0.19 12.77
C LYS A 65 6.49 -0.11 13.83
N SER A 66 5.73 0.87 14.27
CA SER A 66 4.67 0.68 15.26
C SER A 66 3.42 0.00 14.68
N ALA A 67 3.14 0.22 13.39
CA ALA A 67 1.99 -0.37 12.70
C ALA A 67 2.21 -1.83 12.31
N SER A 68 3.43 -2.20 11.90
CA SER A 68 3.73 -3.53 11.34
C SER A 68 3.42 -4.73 12.25
N PRO A 69 3.43 -4.67 13.59
CA PRO A 69 2.94 -5.76 14.45
C PRO A 69 1.43 -5.77 14.65
N VAL A 70 0.71 -4.73 14.21
CA VAL A 70 -0.69 -4.45 14.57
C VAL A 70 -1.64 -4.59 13.39
N TYR A 71 -1.22 -4.14 12.20
CA TYR A 71 -2.02 -4.14 11.00
C TYR A 71 -1.63 -5.30 10.08
N ASP A 72 -2.60 -5.87 9.37
CA ASP A 72 -2.36 -6.91 8.36
C ASP A 72 -1.92 -6.31 7.02
N LEU A 73 -2.46 -5.12 6.71
CA LEU A 73 -2.18 -4.37 5.48
C LEU A 73 -1.81 -2.93 5.82
N ILE A 74 -0.75 -2.44 5.18
CA ILE A 74 -0.33 -1.05 5.24
C ILE A 74 -0.24 -0.52 3.80
N PHE A 75 -0.89 0.59 3.53
CA PHE A 75 -0.75 1.33 2.28
C PHE A 75 -0.17 2.70 2.59
N THR A 76 0.84 3.12 1.83
CA THR A 76 1.27 4.52 1.84
C THR A 76 0.94 5.19 0.51
N THR A 77 0.64 6.46 0.51
CA THR A 77 0.45 7.27 -0.70
C THR A 77 1.21 8.57 -0.58
N GLY A 78 1.96 8.90 -1.63
CA GLY A 78 2.89 10.04 -1.66
C GLY A 78 4.36 9.65 -1.46
N GLY A 79 5.27 10.52 -1.82
CA GLY A 79 6.71 10.39 -1.62
C GLY A 79 7.40 9.26 -2.38
N THR A 80 6.86 8.82 -3.54
CA THR A 80 7.44 7.72 -4.34
C THR A 80 8.15 8.19 -5.62
N GLY A 81 8.23 9.49 -5.87
CA GLY A 81 8.89 10.07 -7.04
C GLY A 81 10.41 10.17 -6.87
N ILE A 82 11.03 11.08 -7.62
CA ILE A 82 12.48 11.29 -7.68
C ILE A 82 12.93 12.64 -7.09
N GLY A 83 11.98 13.38 -6.52
CA GLY A 83 12.26 14.67 -5.92
C GLY A 83 12.93 14.57 -4.54
N PRO A 84 13.52 15.67 -4.03
CA PRO A 84 14.23 15.64 -2.74
C PRO A 84 13.32 15.40 -1.53
N ARG A 85 12.00 15.53 -1.71
CA ARG A 85 10.98 15.23 -0.68
C ARG A 85 10.34 13.85 -0.83
N ASP A 86 10.70 13.11 -1.87
CA ASP A 86 10.20 11.76 -2.11
C ASP A 86 11.04 10.75 -1.30
N ILE A 87 10.62 10.50 -0.06
CA ILE A 87 11.38 9.74 0.95
C ILE A 87 10.79 8.36 1.24
N THR A 88 9.58 8.09 0.78
CA THR A 88 8.82 6.90 1.19
C THR A 88 9.57 5.60 0.91
N VAL A 89 10.17 5.48 -0.26
CA VAL A 89 10.86 4.25 -0.68
C VAL A 89 12.14 4.02 0.14
N GLU A 90 12.90 5.08 0.41
CA GLU A 90 14.14 5.04 1.20
C GLU A 90 13.87 4.58 2.62
N ILE A 91 12.72 4.97 3.18
CA ILE A 91 12.36 4.61 4.55
C ILE A 91 11.73 3.23 4.63
N VAL A 92 10.84 2.89 3.69
CA VAL A 92 10.11 1.62 3.76
C VAL A 92 10.97 0.43 3.34
N ARG A 93 11.81 0.56 2.30
CA ARG A 93 12.60 -0.57 1.78
C ARG A 93 13.50 -1.24 2.83
N PRO A 94 14.24 -0.52 3.67
CA PRO A 94 15.05 -1.15 4.72
C PRO A 94 14.24 -1.89 5.79
N LEU A 95 12.94 -1.61 5.92
CA LEU A 95 12.05 -2.27 6.87
C LEU A 95 11.45 -3.57 6.33
N LEU A 96 11.62 -3.86 5.03
CA LEU A 96 11.08 -5.06 4.42
C LEU A 96 11.92 -6.29 4.78
N SER A 97 11.25 -7.35 5.23
CA SER A 97 11.85 -8.68 5.34
C SER A 97 11.85 -9.43 4.00
N LYS A 98 10.88 -9.12 3.14
CA LYS A 98 10.78 -9.62 1.76
C LYS A 98 10.19 -8.53 0.87
N GLU A 99 10.78 -8.30 -0.30
CA GLU A 99 10.22 -7.44 -1.34
C GLU A 99 9.41 -8.29 -2.34
N ILE A 100 8.30 -7.73 -2.87
CA ILE A 100 7.46 -8.33 -3.91
C ILE A 100 7.54 -7.42 -5.14
N PRO A 101 8.63 -7.50 -5.94
CA PRO A 101 8.88 -6.49 -6.98
C PRO A 101 7.92 -6.58 -8.17
N GLY A 102 7.51 -7.78 -8.56
CA GLY A 102 6.82 -8.02 -9.82
C GLY A 102 5.51 -7.25 -10.00
N ILE A 103 4.75 -7.01 -8.91
CA ILE A 103 3.50 -6.25 -9.01
C ILE A 103 3.77 -4.78 -9.36
N MET A 104 4.76 -4.17 -8.72
CA MET A 104 5.12 -2.77 -8.98
C MET A 104 5.82 -2.59 -10.32
N GLU A 105 6.59 -3.56 -10.77
CA GLU A 105 7.19 -3.60 -12.11
C GLU A 105 6.12 -3.67 -13.19
N TYR A 106 5.15 -4.57 -13.03
CA TYR A 106 4.03 -4.70 -13.95
C TYR A 106 3.22 -3.41 -14.06
N ILE A 107 2.88 -2.77 -12.93
CA ILE A 107 2.15 -1.52 -12.90
C ILE A 107 2.91 -0.43 -13.68
N ARG A 108 4.21 -0.27 -13.43
CA ARG A 108 5.04 0.71 -14.14
C ARG A 108 5.07 0.46 -15.64
N VAL A 109 5.27 -0.78 -16.07
CA VAL A 109 5.31 -1.14 -17.49
C VAL A 109 3.95 -0.90 -18.15
N LYS A 110 2.87 -1.38 -17.54
CA LYS A 110 1.51 -1.25 -18.08
C LYS A 110 1.11 0.21 -18.30
N TYR A 111 1.20 1.02 -17.25
CA TYR A 111 0.77 2.42 -17.32
C TYR A 111 1.83 3.32 -17.95
N GLY A 112 3.09 2.95 -17.89
CA GLY A 112 4.18 3.64 -18.58
C GLY A 112 4.12 3.56 -20.11
N ALA A 113 3.50 2.52 -20.66
CA ALA A 113 3.27 2.40 -22.10
C ALA A 113 2.39 3.52 -22.65
N GLU A 114 1.39 3.97 -21.86
CA GLU A 114 0.50 5.08 -22.25
C GLU A 114 0.99 6.43 -21.71
N LYS A 115 1.61 6.43 -20.53
CA LYS A 115 2.06 7.61 -19.79
C LYS A 115 3.50 7.40 -19.33
N PRO A 116 4.51 7.78 -20.10
CA PRO A 116 5.91 7.52 -19.78
C PRO A 116 6.33 7.99 -18.36
N ASN A 117 5.73 9.03 -17.83
CA ASN A 117 6.03 9.52 -16.49
C ASN A 117 5.66 8.50 -15.37
N ALA A 118 4.80 7.52 -15.64
CA ALA A 118 4.50 6.46 -14.69
C ALA A 118 5.73 5.56 -14.41
N LEU A 119 6.70 5.51 -15.34
CA LEU A 119 7.97 4.81 -15.17
C LEU A 119 8.86 5.43 -14.08
N LEU A 120 8.63 6.69 -13.72
CA LEU A 120 9.44 7.40 -12.72
C LEU A 120 9.03 7.10 -11.27
N SER A 121 7.89 6.42 -11.07
CA SER A 121 7.48 5.97 -9.74
C SER A 121 8.37 4.85 -9.24
N ARG A 122 8.87 4.99 -8.02
CA ARG A 122 9.75 4.01 -7.37
C ARG A 122 9.02 3.16 -6.33
N GLY A 123 7.68 3.18 -6.32
CA GLY A 123 6.86 2.44 -5.38
C GLY A 123 7.28 0.97 -5.25
N ILE A 124 7.18 0.44 -4.05
CA ILE A 124 7.55 -0.93 -3.68
C ILE A 124 6.40 -1.63 -2.96
N ALA A 125 6.43 -2.96 -2.98
CA ALA A 125 5.55 -3.82 -2.20
C ALA A 125 6.38 -4.89 -1.48
N GLY A 126 5.94 -5.30 -0.29
CA GLY A 126 6.67 -6.31 0.46
C GLY A 126 6.04 -6.67 1.80
N ILE A 127 6.81 -7.36 2.63
CA ILE A 127 6.45 -7.77 3.97
C ILE A 127 7.30 -6.99 4.98
N THR A 128 6.66 -6.36 5.95
CA THR A 128 7.31 -5.72 7.09
C THR A 128 6.65 -6.22 8.39
N GLY A 129 7.42 -6.84 9.28
CA GLY A 129 6.87 -7.46 10.48
C GLY A 129 5.78 -8.49 10.16
N LYS A 130 4.54 -8.20 10.58
CA LYS A 130 3.34 -9.01 10.32
C LYS A 130 2.40 -8.40 9.27
N SER A 131 2.88 -7.42 8.50
CA SER A 131 2.07 -6.68 7.54
C SER A 131 2.56 -6.88 6.11
N LEU A 132 1.63 -6.93 5.16
CA LEU A 132 1.90 -6.59 3.77
C LEU A 132 1.88 -5.07 3.63
N ILE A 133 2.88 -4.50 2.97
CA ILE A 133 2.97 -3.06 2.72
C ILE A 133 3.07 -2.77 1.22
N TYR A 134 2.34 -1.75 0.77
CA TYR A 134 2.33 -1.24 -0.60
C TYR A 134 2.52 0.27 -0.58
N THR A 135 3.49 0.79 -1.36
CA THR A 135 3.74 2.22 -1.46
C THR A 135 3.28 2.76 -2.81
N LEU A 136 2.32 3.70 -2.79
CA LEU A 136 1.64 4.23 -3.96
C LEU A 136 2.01 5.70 -4.21
N PRO A 137 1.91 6.17 -5.47
CA PRO A 137 2.01 7.60 -5.78
C PRO A 137 0.92 8.44 -5.10
N GLY A 138 1.15 9.75 -4.98
CA GLY A 138 0.23 10.66 -4.28
C GLY A 138 -0.95 11.16 -5.11
N SER A 139 -1.04 10.92 -6.41
CA SER A 139 -2.18 11.37 -7.22
C SER A 139 -3.33 10.37 -7.20
N VAL A 140 -4.56 10.83 -7.06
CA VAL A 140 -5.77 9.99 -7.03
C VAL A 140 -5.86 9.07 -8.25
N LYS A 141 -5.51 9.57 -9.45
CA LYS A 141 -5.50 8.77 -10.67
C LYS A 141 -4.50 7.62 -10.60
N ALA A 142 -3.27 7.89 -10.15
CA ALA A 142 -2.27 6.86 -10.00
C ALA A 142 -2.65 5.86 -8.87
N VAL A 143 -3.26 6.34 -7.80
CA VAL A 143 -3.83 5.47 -6.75
C VAL A 143 -4.83 4.48 -7.35
N ASP A 144 -5.78 4.94 -8.17
CA ASP A 144 -6.76 4.06 -8.81
C ASP A 144 -6.11 3.02 -9.74
N GLU A 145 -5.13 3.45 -10.54
CA GLU A 145 -4.34 2.57 -11.42
C GLU A 145 -3.60 1.49 -10.61
N TYR A 146 -2.93 1.87 -9.53
CA TYR A 146 -2.20 0.94 -8.65
C TYR A 146 -3.14 -0.01 -7.93
N MET A 147 -4.20 0.50 -7.33
CA MET A 147 -5.17 -0.33 -6.61
C MET A 147 -5.86 -1.34 -7.53
N THR A 148 -6.14 -0.97 -8.77
CA THR A 148 -6.71 -1.90 -9.77
C THR A 148 -5.83 -3.14 -9.93
N GLU A 149 -4.52 -3.00 -10.00
CA GLU A 149 -3.62 -4.15 -10.20
C GLU A 149 -3.30 -4.88 -8.87
N ILE A 150 -3.11 -4.14 -7.79
CA ILE A 150 -2.86 -4.72 -6.47
C ILE A 150 -4.01 -5.63 -6.05
N LEU A 151 -5.24 -5.18 -6.16
CA LEU A 151 -6.43 -5.93 -5.71
C LEU A 151 -6.64 -7.24 -6.49
N ARG A 152 -6.18 -7.32 -7.74
CA ARG A 152 -6.24 -8.58 -8.53
C ARG A 152 -5.42 -9.71 -7.93
N THR A 153 -4.38 -9.37 -7.17
CA THR A 153 -3.49 -10.35 -6.55
C THR A 153 -3.66 -10.43 -5.04
N LEU A 154 -4.32 -9.46 -4.41
CA LEU A 154 -4.33 -9.27 -2.96
C LEU A 154 -4.87 -10.49 -2.20
N LYS A 155 -5.97 -11.08 -2.67
CA LYS A 155 -6.54 -12.31 -2.05
C LYS A 155 -5.51 -13.43 -1.99
N HIS A 156 -4.90 -13.74 -3.13
CA HIS A 156 -3.89 -14.80 -3.21
C HIS A 156 -2.66 -14.48 -2.36
N THR A 157 -2.20 -13.22 -2.39
CA THR A 157 -1.07 -12.76 -1.57
C THR A 157 -1.35 -12.93 -0.08
N LEU A 158 -2.56 -12.59 0.38
CA LEU A 158 -2.97 -12.78 1.78
C LEU A 158 -3.03 -14.28 2.16
N LEU A 159 -3.56 -15.13 1.31
CA LEU A 159 -3.56 -16.58 1.54
C LEU A 159 -2.14 -17.13 1.68
N MET A 160 -1.26 -16.79 0.74
CA MET A 160 0.16 -17.18 0.80
C MET A 160 0.87 -16.63 2.05
N PHE A 161 0.60 -15.37 2.40
CA PHE A 161 1.19 -14.72 3.57
C PHE A 161 0.82 -15.44 4.88
N HIS A 162 -0.42 -15.92 4.97
CA HIS A 162 -0.90 -16.72 6.11
C HIS A 162 -0.59 -18.22 5.98
N GLY A 163 0.18 -18.65 4.97
CA GLY A 163 0.54 -20.06 4.76
C GLY A 163 -0.64 -20.96 4.40
N ILE A 164 -1.66 -20.39 3.76
CA ILE A 164 -2.84 -21.15 3.31
C ILE A 164 -2.64 -21.50 1.84
N ASP A 165 -2.60 -22.78 1.55
CA ASP A 165 -2.49 -23.28 0.18
C ASP A 165 -3.83 -23.18 -0.54
N SER A 166 -3.92 -22.28 -1.51
CA SER A 166 -5.10 -22.07 -2.35
C SER A 166 -5.28 -23.17 -3.42
N HIS A 167 -4.27 -24.01 -3.66
CA HIS A 167 -4.32 -25.05 -4.68
C HIS A 167 -5.04 -26.33 -4.21
N LEU A 168 -5.21 -26.52 -2.90
CA LEU A 168 -5.87 -27.72 -2.33
C LEU A 168 -7.41 -27.72 -2.46
N LYS A 169 -8.03 -26.65 -2.95
CA LYS A 169 -9.51 -26.56 -3.10
C LYS A 169 -10.04 -26.91 -4.49
N ASN A 170 -9.18 -27.28 -5.44
CA ASN A 170 -9.57 -27.62 -6.82
C ASN A 170 -9.25 -29.10 -7.21
N GLN A 171 -9.21 -30.00 -6.21
CA GLN A 171 -9.21 -31.45 -6.46
C GLN A 171 -10.50 -32.08 -5.98
#